data_e3a816931c5fea0e9ef0051daa52dc68
#
_entry.id   e3a816931c5fea0e9ef0051daa52dc68
#
_cell.length_a   1.000
_cell.length_b   1.000
_cell.length_c   1.000
_cell.angle_alpha   90.00
_cell.angle_beta   90.00
_cell.angle_gamma   90.00
#
_symmetry.space_group_name_H-M   'P 1'
#
loop_
_entity.id
_entity.type
_entity.pdbx_description
1 polymer ?
#
loop_
_entity_poly.entity_id
_entity_poly.type
_entity_poly.pdbx_seq_one_letter_code
_entity_poly.pdbx_strand_id
1 'polypeptide(L)'
;KKQSDYESNTDMQNAVKEYESDRDSCTSWPLEEVTHVFYHTLIKDTSKAFDGDYKEADYNQVMTTIDEFNKITETMYEKGYVMVSIYDMAKANDDGTMTPGEILLPPGKIPFVLSQDDVCYYHYMDGDGFATKLVVDDEGKVRNEYVEDDGSISVGDYDMVPLIDRFVEKHPDFSYRGAKGIVALTGYNGILGYRTDQSYETRPDDLDQNKVDWLDSHPDFSLEKEREGAKKVADTMKEEGWLFASHTWGHQNIGQISLETLQADTQKFKDNVDPLIGGTDIIIFAFGTDLTDAEDYSGDKFEYLKSMGYNYYCNVDSSKYFVQIRDRYFRQGRRNLDGYRMYYNPELLEDLFDAKSVFDPARPTPVPPMG
;
A
#
# COMPACT_ATOMS: atom_id res chain seq x y z
N LYS A 1 -8.22 33.58 9.27
CA LYS A 1 -8.06 34.95 9.85
C LYS A 1 -7.22 35.91 8.98
N LYS A 2 -6.41 35.38 8.01
CA LYS A 2 -5.57 36.21 7.11
C LYS A 2 -6.31 36.74 5.89
N GLN A 3 -7.56 36.32 5.66
CA GLN A 3 -8.39 36.83 4.55
C GLN A 3 -8.79 38.29 4.83
N SER A 4 -8.73 39.12 3.80
CA SER A 4 -8.93 40.58 3.90
C SER A 4 -10.32 40.99 4.39
N ASP A 5 -11.31 40.15 4.23
CA ASP A 5 -12.72 40.37 4.60
C ASP A 5 -13.14 39.64 5.89
N TYR A 6 -12.22 38.96 6.57
CA TYR A 6 -12.50 38.19 7.81
C TYR A 6 -13.18 39.04 8.86
N GLU A 7 -12.71 40.27 9.10
CA GLU A 7 -13.24 41.14 10.17
C GLU A 7 -14.68 41.62 9.88
N SER A 8 -15.11 41.60 8.63
CA SER A 8 -16.45 42.03 8.21
C SER A 8 -17.39 40.87 7.89
N ASN A 9 -16.89 39.63 7.85
CA ASN A 9 -17.64 38.45 7.43
C ASN A 9 -17.97 37.55 8.63
N THR A 10 -19.22 37.62 9.08
CA THR A 10 -19.73 36.88 10.24
C THR A 10 -19.67 35.37 10.03
N ASP A 11 -19.90 34.88 8.80
CA ASP A 11 -19.87 33.44 8.51
C ASP A 11 -18.44 32.89 8.59
N MET A 12 -17.45 33.64 8.09
CA MET A 12 -16.04 33.29 8.27
C MET A 12 -15.62 33.31 9.75
N GLN A 13 -16.13 34.28 10.53
CA GLN A 13 -15.84 34.35 11.96
C GLN A 13 -16.45 33.16 12.73
N ASN A 14 -17.67 32.76 12.37
CA ASN A 14 -18.35 31.64 12.98
C ASN A 14 -17.65 30.31 12.62
N ALA A 15 -17.29 30.12 11.34
CA ALA A 15 -16.53 28.95 10.90
C ALA A 15 -15.17 28.86 11.61
N VAL A 16 -14.45 29.98 11.78
CA VAL A 16 -13.18 29.98 12.53
C VAL A 16 -13.39 29.60 14.00
N LYS A 17 -14.46 30.07 14.65
CA LYS A 17 -14.77 29.69 16.03
C LYS A 17 -15.08 28.21 16.16
N GLU A 18 -15.83 27.67 15.21
CA GLU A 18 -16.13 26.25 15.16
C GLU A 18 -14.85 25.41 15.00
N TYR A 19 -14.01 25.73 14.02
CA TYR A 19 -12.71 25.06 13.83
C TYR A 19 -11.77 25.20 15.02
N GLU A 20 -11.77 26.36 15.72
CA GLU A 20 -10.98 26.52 16.94
C GLU A 20 -11.53 25.66 18.07
N SER A 21 -12.87 25.54 18.20
CA SER A 21 -13.51 24.65 19.16
C SER A 21 -13.20 23.18 18.88
N ASP A 22 -13.29 22.78 17.61
CA ASP A 22 -12.97 21.42 17.21
C ASP A 22 -11.50 21.09 17.46
N ARG A 23 -10.57 21.98 17.08
CA ARG A 23 -9.15 21.84 17.39
C ARG A 23 -8.89 21.70 18.89
N ASP A 24 -9.53 22.54 19.69
CA ASP A 24 -9.34 22.55 21.15
C ASP A 24 -9.97 21.32 21.83
N SER A 25 -10.86 20.61 21.15
CA SER A 25 -11.40 19.32 21.57
C SER A 25 -10.50 18.12 21.21
N CYS A 26 -9.55 18.30 20.29
CA CYS A 26 -8.65 17.24 19.88
C CYS A 26 -7.73 16.82 21.04
N THR A 27 -7.53 15.50 21.12
CA THR A 27 -6.60 14.89 22.07
C THR A 27 -5.51 14.14 21.34
N SER A 28 -4.32 14.04 21.94
CA SER A 28 -3.24 13.22 21.41
C SER A 28 -3.60 11.75 21.53
N TRP A 29 -3.52 11.00 20.40
CA TRP A 29 -3.77 9.57 20.36
C TRP A 29 -2.50 8.81 20.80
N PRO A 30 -2.62 7.73 21.61
CA PRO A 30 -1.49 6.87 21.95
C PRO A 30 -0.93 6.22 20.69
N LEU A 31 0.34 6.50 20.35
CA LEU A 31 0.94 6.01 19.11
C LEU A 31 1.05 4.49 19.06
N GLU A 32 1.19 3.85 20.22
CA GLU A 32 1.18 2.39 20.38
C GLU A 32 -0.17 1.74 20.08
N GLU A 33 -1.26 2.52 20.02
CA GLU A 33 -2.62 2.07 19.71
C GLU A 33 -3.06 2.47 18.28
N VAL A 34 -2.13 2.61 17.36
CA VAL A 34 -2.42 2.82 15.94
C VAL A 34 -2.27 1.50 15.19
N THR A 35 -3.37 0.99 14.63
CA THR A 35 -3.33 -0.22 13.81
C THR A 35 -2.82 0.09 12.41
N HIS A 36 -2.14 -0.87 11.77
CA HIS A 36 -1.77 -0.82 10.36
C HIS A 36 -2.44 -1.98 9.64
N VAL A 37 -3.22 -1.68 8.62
CA VAL A 37 -3.91 -2.69 7.82
C VAL A 37 -3.39 -2.69 6.39
N PHE A 38 -3.42 -3.86 5.74
CA PHE A 38 -2.95 -3.94 4.37
C PHE A 38 -3.77 -4.89 3.50
N TYR A 39 -3.68 -4.65 2.21
CA TYR A 39 -4.24 -5.45 1.13
C TYR A 39 -3.15 -5.82 0.13
N HIS A 40 -3.43 -6.80 -0.71
CA HIS A 40 -2.78 -6.99 -2.01
C HIS A 40 -3.63 -6.35 -3.12
N THR A 41 -3.24 -6.50 -4.39
CA THR A 41 -4.04 -6.06 -5.55
C THR A 41 -5.47 -6.61 -5.48
N LEU A 42 -6.45 -5.75 -5.72
CA LEU A 42 -7.86 -6.11 -5.57
C LEU A 42 -8.40 -6.87 -6.78
N ILE A 43 -9.29 -7.84 -6.52
CA ILE A 43 -10.02 -8.56 -7.57
C ILE A 43 -11.16 -7.68 -8.07
N LYS A 44 -11.10 -7.27 -9.35
CA LYS A 44 -12.19 -6.56 -10.04
C LYS A 44 -13.25 -7.52 -10.55
N ASP A 45 -12.83 -8.64 -11.14
CA ASP A 45 -13.74 -9.63 -11.73
C ASP A 45 -13.57 -10.98 -11.07
N THR A 46 -14.50 -11.29 -10.15
CA THR A 46 -14.49 -12.52 -9.38
C THR A 46 -14.73 -13.75 -10.24
N SER A 47 -15.40 -13.64 -11.39
CA SER A 47 -15.65 -14.77 -12.28
C SER A 47 -14.39 -15.25 -13.01
N LYS A 48 -13.37 -14.39 -13.12
CA LYS A 48 -12.06 -14.72 -13.70
C LYS A 48 -11.08 -15.15 -12.62
N ALA A 49 -11.08 -14.49 -11.45
CA ALA A 49 -10.18 -14.85 -10.35
C ALA A 49 -10.57 -16.17 -9.67
N PHE A 50 -11.86 -16.54 -9.73
CA PHE A 50 -12.42 -17.74 -9.11
C PHE A 50 -13.02 -18.67 -10.18
N ASP A 51 -12.23 -19.03 -11.20
CA ASP A 51 -12.65 -19.81 -12.35
C ASP A 51 -12.33 -21.32 -12.24
N GLY A 52 -11.72 -21.72 -11.11
CA GLY A 52 -11.35 -23.11 -10.83
C GLY A 52 -9.97 -23.51 -11.33
N ASP A 53 -9.15 -22.56 -11.80
CA ASP A 53 -7.78 -22.84 -12.20
C ASP A 53 -6.85 -23.02 -10.97
N TYR A 54 -5.58 -23.33 -11.22
CA TYR A 54 -4.60 -23.60 -10.15
C TYR A 54 -4.25 -22.37 -9.29
N LYS A 55 -4.56 -21.14 -9.75
CA LYS A 55 -4.30 -19.87 -9.04
C LYS A 55 -5.46 -19.45 -8.14
N GLU A 56 -6.67 -19.95 -8.39
CA GLU A 56 -7.86 -19.62 -7.61
C GLU A 56 -7.62 -19.74 -6.10
N ALA A 57 -6.94 -20.82 -5.68
CA ALA A 57 -6.67 -21.07 -4.27
C ALA A 57 -5.87 -19.94 -3.62
N ASP A 58 -4.80 -19.49 -4.28
CA ASP A 58 -3.94 -18.41 -3.79
C ASP A 58 -4.69 -17.08 -3.79
N TYR A 59 -5.42 -16.75 -4.86
CA TYR A 59 -6.23 -15.55 -4.93
C TYR A 59 -7.32 -15.53 -3.85
N ASN A 60 -7.96 -16.68 -3.60
CA ASN A 60 -8.98 -16.79 -2.56
C ASN A 60 -8.40 -16.61 -1.15
N GLN A 61 -7.15 -16.98 -0.92
CA GLN A 61 -6.48 -16.79 0.38
C GLN A 61 -6.06 -15.35 0.62
N VAL A 62 -5.30 -14.75 -0.31
CA VAL A 62 -4.52 -13.53 -0.03
C VAL A 62 -5.10 -12.27 -0.67
N MET A 63 -6.03 -12.38 -1.63
CA MET A 63 -6.60 -11.21 -2.30
C MET A 63 -7.97 -10.84 -1.71
N THR A 64 -8.35 -9.59 -1.90
CA THR A 64 -9.65 -9.02 -1.49
C THR A 64 -10.41 -8.57 -2.73
N THR A 65 -11.72 -8.79 -2.80
CA THR A 65 -12.53 -8.28 -3.91
C THR A 65 -12.80 -6.78 -3.73
N ILE A 66 -13.05 -6.07 -4.84
CA ILE A 66 -13.43 -4.64 -4.77
C ILE A 66 -14.71 -4.45 -3.95
N ASP A 67 -15.65 -5.40 -4.00
CA ASP A 67 -16.89 -5.34 -3.20
C ASP A 67 -16.59 -5.43 -1.69
N GLU A 68 -15.72 -6.36 -1.29
CA GLU A 68 -15.24 -6.48 0.10
C GLU A 68 -14.51 -5.21 0.54
N PHE A 69 -13.57 -4.74 -0.28
CA PHE A 69 -12.80 -3.53 0.01
C PHE A 69 -13.68 -2.31 0.24
N ASN A 70 -14.67 -2.08 -0.61
CA ASN A 70 -15.59 -0.95 -0.50
C ASN A 70 -16.42 -1.04 0.78
N LYS A 71 -16.97 -2.22 1.11
CA LYS A 71 -17.74 -2.44 2.35
C LYS A 71 -16.88 -2.26 3.61
N ILE A 72 -15.65 -2.77 3.60
CA ILE A 72 -14.68 -2.60 4.69
C ILE A 72 -14.38 -1.11 4.89
N THR A 73 -14.04 -0.40 3.81
CA THR A 73 -13.69 1.03 3.85
C THR A 73 -14.85 1.87 4.39
N GLU A 74 -16.07 1.64 3.90
CA GLU A 74 -17.28 2.33 4.39
C GLU A 74 -17.52 2.03 5.89
N THR A 75 -17.45 0.76 6.29
CA THR A 75 -17.64 0.36 7.70
C THR A 75 -16.59 0.98 8.63
N MET A 76 -15.33 1.01 8.22
CA MET A 76 -14.28 1.66 8.99
C MET A 76 -14.53 3.16 9.12
N TYR A 77 -14.93 3.82 8.03
CA TYR A 77 -15.30 5.23 8.06
C TYR A 77 -16.46 5.51 9.03
N GLU A 78 -17.54 4.73 8.97
CA GLU A 78 -18.71 4.83 9.87
C GLU A 78 -18.33 4.61 11.33
N LYS A 79 -17.35 3.74 11.62
CA LYS A 79 -16.78 3.54 12.97
C LYS A 79 -15.85 4.67 13.41
N GLY A 80 -15.58 5.66 12.58
CA GLY A 80 -14.73 6.81 12.89
C GLY A 80 -13.24 6.60 12.58
N TYR A 81 -12.86 5.57 11.86
CA TYR A 81 -11.46 5.42 11.45
C TYR A 81 -11.03 6.54 10.50
N VAL A 82 -9.78 6.97 10.63
CA VAL A 82 -9.16 8.01 9.82
C VAL A 82 -7.73 7.61 9.44
N MET A 83 -7.41 7.70 8.15
CA MET A 83 -6.05 7.39 7.68
C MET A 83 -5.06 8.43 8.19
N VAL A 84 -3.93 7.95 8.72
CA VAL A 84 -2.76 8.75 9.11
C VAL A 84 -1.53 8.28 8.35
N SER A 85 -0.58 9.17 8.16
CA SER A 85 0.71 8.80 7.59
C SER A 85 1.56 8.06 8.62
N ILE A 86 2.37 7.09 8.18
CA ILE A 86 3.39 6.48 9.03
C ILE A 86 4.39 7.54 9.55
N TYR A 87 4.55 8.64 8.82
CA TYR A 87 5.38 9.78 9.24
C TYR A 87 4.75 10.65 10.33
N ASP A 88 3.42 10.52 10.57
CA ASP A 88 2.78 11.11 11.74
C ASP A 88 3.03 10.29 13.02
N MET A 89 3.42 9.00 12.88
CA MET A 89 3.76 8.11 13.99
C MET A 89 5.15 8.38 14.57
N ALA A 90 6.11 8.63 13.70
CA ALA A 90 7.49 8.95 14.08
C ALA A 90 8.14 9.76 12.96
N LYS A 91 9.15 10.53 13.32
CA LYS A 91 9.92 11.33 12.37
C LYS A 91 11.38 10.93 12.42
N ALA A 92 11.94 10.62 11.27
CA ALA A 92 13.38 10.43 11.11
C ALA A 92 14.10 11.79 11.10
N ASN A 93 15.14 11.92 11.90
CA ASN A 93 15.98 13.10 11.99
C ASN A 93 17.22 12.97 11.10
N ASP A 94 17.85 14.08 10.76
CA ASP A 94 19.04 14.10 9.89
C ASP A 94 20.24 13.32 10.46
N ASP A 95 20.30 13.16 11.79
CA ASP A 95 21.33 12.36 12.47
C ASP A 95 21.04 10.86 12.52
N GLY A 96 19.93 10.44 11.90
CA GLY A 96 19.49 9.03 11.84
C GLY A 96 18.73 8.55 13.07
N THR A 97 18.44 9.45 14.02
CA THR A 97 17.58 9.14 15.17
C THR A 97 16.10 9.30 14.81
N MET A 98 15.21 8.74 15.63
CA MET A 98 13.77 8.87 15.48
C MET A 98 13.19 9.68 16.63
N THR A 99 12.22 10.54 16.32
CA THR A 99 11.42 11.27 17.31
C THR A 99 9.96 10.78 17.19
N PRO A 100 9.29 10.42 18.32
CA PRO A 100 7.85 10.13 18.29
C PRO A 100 7.07 11.29 17.68
N GLY A 101 6.07 10.94 16.88
CA GLY A 101 5.16 11.90 16.27
C GLY A 101 4.05 12.35 17.24
N GLU A 102 3.06 13.02 16.69
CA GLU A 102 1.85 13.41 17.40
C GLU A 102 0.65 13.36 16.44
N ILE A 103 -0.36 12.59 16.83
CA ILE A 103 -1.64 12.51 16.11
C ILE A 103 -2.72 13.11 17.00
N LEU A 104 -3.24 14.27 16.60
CA LEU A 104 -4.30 14.99 17.31
C LEU A 104 -5.64 14.75 16.62
N LEU A 105 -6.56 14.06 17.29
CA LEU A 105 -7.87 13.72 16.72
C LEU A 105 -9.01 14.20 17.60
N PRO A 106 -10.14 14.63 17.00
CA PRO A 106 -11.35 14.92 17.73
C PRO A 106 -11.95 13.64 18.35
N PRO A 107 -12.80 13.76 19.39
CA PRO A 107 -13.45 12.62 19.98
C PRO A 107 -14.18 11.73 18.95
N GLY A 108 -14.04 10.42 19.07
CA GLY A 108 -14.69 9.44 18.19
C GLY A 108 -13.94 9.11 16.91
N LYS A 109 -12.81 9.75 16.62
CA LYS A 109 -11.92 9.37 15.51
C LYS A 109 -10.83 8.42 15.99
N ILE A 110 -10.47 7.44 15.15
CA ILE A 110 -9.53 6.35 15.43
C ILE A 110 -8.49 6.31 14.31
N PRO A 111 -7.21 6.53 14.57
CA PRO A 111 -6.21 6.54 13.51
C PRO A 111 -5.83 5.12 13.06
N PHE A 112 -5.56 4.96 11.75
CA PHE A 112 -4.97 3.76 11.20
C PHE A 112 -4.01 4.10 10.05
N VAL A 113 -3.02 3.25 9.83
CA VAL A 113 -2.15 3.28 8.67
C VAL A 113 -2.65 2.27 7.65
N LEU A 114 -2.61 2.62 6.37
CA LEU A 114 -3.01 1.77 5.24
C LEU A 114 -1.82 1.45 4.36
N SER A 115 -1.71 0.21 3.89
CA SER A 115 -0.75 -0.15 2.83
C SER A 115 -1.32 -1.15 1.83
N GLN A 116 -0.68 -1.24 0.67
CA GLN A 116 -0.95 -2.26 -0.34
C GLN A 116 0.37 -2.86 -0.80
N ASP A 117 0.43 -4.20 -0.78
CA ASP A 117 1.60 -4.94 -1.20
C ASP A 117 1.49 -5.32 -2.68
N ASP A 118 2.64 -5.48 -3.33
CA ASP A 118 2.78 -6.05 -4.68
C ASP A 118 2.07 -5.26 -5.79
N VAL A 119 2.04 -3.92 -5.73
CA VAL A 119 1.41 -3.09 -6.77
C VAL A 119 2.31 -2.99 -8.01
N CYS A 120 2.58 -4.15 -8.58
CA CYS A 120 3.38 -4.35 -9.78
C CYS A 120 2.57 -4.91 -10.94
N TYR A 121 1.38 -5.47 -10.65
CA TYR A 121 0.51 -6.11 -11.64
C TYR A 121 1.30 -7.14 -12.46
N TYR A 122 1.62 -8.25 -11.79
CA TYR A 122 2.49 -9.29 -12.34
C TYR A 122 1.87 -9.99 -13.53
N HIS A 123 2.69 -10.47 -14.47
CA HIS A 123 2.23 -11.21 -15.65
C HIS A 123 1.38 -12.42 -15.33
N TYR A 124 1.61 -13.11 -14.19
CA TYR A 124 0.80 -14.26 -13.83
C TYR A 124 -0.65 -13.90 -13.49
N MET A 125 -0.94 -12.61 -13.26
CA MET A 125 -2.28 -12.09 -12.98
C MET A 125 -3.03 -11.65 -14.26
N ASP A 126 -2.34 -11.61 -15.41
CA ASP A 126 -2.93 -11.15 -16.66
C ASP A 126 -4.11 -12.06 -17.06
N GLY A 127 -5.29 -11.47 -17.25
CA GLY A 127 -6.52 -12.19 -17.61
C GLY A 127 -7.34 -12.73 -16.43
N ASP A 128 -6.83 -12.69 -15.20
CA ASP A 128 -7.47 -13.30 -14.02
C ASP A 128 -8.34 -12.30 -13.23
N GLY A 129 -8.82 -11.26 -13.87
CA GLY A 129 -9.79 -10.33 -13.23
C GLY A 129 -9.17 -9.22 -12.42
N PHE A 130 -7.89 -8.91 -12.60
CA PHE A 130 -7.17 -7.82 -11.96
C PHE A 130 -6.93 -6.66 -12.92
N ALA A 131 -6.74 -5.45 -12.37
CA ALA A 131 -6.19 -4.34 -13.12
C ALA A 131 -4.79 -4.68 -13.66
N THR A 132 -4.37 -4.03 -14.73
CA THR A 132 -3.07 -4.30 -15.36
C THR A 132 -2.04 -3.20 -15.14
N LYS A 133 -2.49 -1.99 -14.85
CA LYS A 133 -1.62 -0.83 -14.73
C LYS A 133 -2.31 0.33 -14.01
N LEU A 134 -1.56 1.17 -13.32
CA LEU A 134 -1.97 2.52 -12.93
C LEU A 134 -1.63 3.52 -14.05
N VAL A 135 -2.52 4.44 -14.31
CA VAL A 135 -2.36 5.50 -15.31
C VAL A 135 -2.83 6.84 -14.77
N VAL A 136 -2.38 7.93 -15.38
CA VAL A 136 -2.92 9.27 -15.10
C VAL A 136 -3.85 9.64 -16.26
N ASP A 137 -5.13 9.84 -15.94
CA ASP A 137 -6.17 10.22 -16.92
C ASP A 137 -6.03 11.66 -17.41
N ASP A 138 -6.93 12.07 -18.33
CA ASP A 138 -6.92 13.41 -18.91
C ASP A 138 -7.28 14.52 -17.90
N GLU A 139 -7.87 14.16 -16.75
CA GLU A 139 -8.17 15.07 -15.65
C GLU A 139 -7.00 15.18 -14.65
N GLY A 140 -5.90 14.45 -14.90
CA GLY A 140 -4.73 14.39 -14.02
C GLY A 140 -4.93 13.49 -12.79
N LYS A 141 -5.91 12.58 -12.81
CA LYS A 141 -6.23 11.66 -11.74
C LYS A 141 -5.62 10.28 -11.98
N VAL A 142 -5.19 9.63 -10.90
CA VAL A 142 -4.71 8.26 -10.97
C VAL A 142 -5.90 7.31 -11.13
N ARG A 143 -5.79 6.39 -12.12
CA ARG A 143 -6.78 5.36 -12.47
C ARG A 143 -6.08 4.05 -12.76
N ASN A 144 -6.88 3.01 -13.02
CA ASN A 144 -6.37 1.73 -13.50
C ASN A 144 -6.78 1.48 -14.96
N GLU A 145 -5.91 0.82 -15.71
CA GLU A 145 -6.27 0.09 -16.92
C GLU A 145 -6.76 -1.31 -16.56
N TYR A 146 -7.74 -1.80 -17.32
CA TYR A 146 -8.25 -3.16 -17.25
C TYR A 146 -8.53 -3.67 -18.67
N VAL A 147 -8.15 -4.91 -18.95
CA VAL A 147 -8.40 -5.57 -20.24
C VAL A 147 -9.75 -6.27 -20.17
N GLU A 148 -10.71 -5.79 -20.96
CA GLU A 148 -12.06 -6.35 -21.05
C GLU A 148 -12.07 -7.65 -21.89
N ASP A 149 -13.19 -8.40 -21.88
CA ASP A 149 -13.30 -9.70 -22.57
C ASP A 149 -13.11 -9.63 -24.10
N ASP A 150 -13.42 -8.49 -24.69
CA ASP A 150 -13.22 -8.24 -26.11
C ASP A 150 -11.80 -7.75 -26.46
N GLY A 151 -10.91 -7.68 -25.47
CA GLY A 151 -9.54 -7.18 -25.60
C GLY A 151 -9.41 -5.65 -25.60
N SER A 152 -10.50 -4.92 -25.45
CA SER A 152 -10.44 -3.47 -25.27
C SER A 152 -9.90 -3.10 -23.89
N ILE A 153 -9.32 -1.91 -23.77
CA ILE A 153 -8.82 -1.38 -22.49
C ILE A 153 -9.84 -0.37 -21.96
N SER A 154 -10.34 -0.64 -20.76
CA SER A 154 -11.11 0.34 -19.99
C SER A 154 -10.23 1.02 -18.95
N VAL A 155 -10.56 2.27 -18.62
CA VAL A 155 -9.89 3.06 -17.58
C VAL A 155 -10.89 3.39 -16.49
N GLY A 156 -10.56 3.08 -15.24
CA GLY A 156 -11.47 3.28 -14.12
C GLY A 156 -10.83 3.05 -12.75
N ASP A 157 -11.66 2.91 -11.75
CA ASP A 157 -11.25 2.72 -10.35
C ASP A 157 -11.30 1.20 -10.04
N TYR A 158 -10.22 0.46 -10.36
CA TYR A 158 -10.20 -1.00 -10.33
C TYR A 158 -9.21 -1.58 -9.33
N ASP A 159 -8.59 -0.73 -8.49
CA ASP A 159 -7.71 -1.15 -7.40
C ASP A 159 -7.68 -0.10 -6.28
N MET A 160 -7.00 -0.39 -5.17
CA MET A 160 -7.02 0.40 -3.94
C MET A 160 -6.71 1.88 -4.15
N VAL A 161 -5.71 2.22 -4.95
CA VAL A 161 -5.27 3.62 -5.12
C VAL A 161 -6.40 4.53 -5.61
N PRO A 162 -7.00 4.33 -6.79
CA PRO A 162 -8.08 5.21 -7.23
C PRO A 162 -9.35 5.08 -6.38
N LEU A 163 -9.64 3.91 -5.80
CA LEU A 163 -10.80 3.74 -4.92
C LEU A 163 -10.68 4.58 -3.65
N ILE A 164 -9.52 4.60 -3.01
CA ILE A 164 -9.26 5.46 -1.84
C ILE A 164 -9.27 6.94 -2.23
N ASP A 165 -8.72 7.30 -3.39
CA ASP A 165 -8.75 8.69 -3.85
C ASP A 165 -10.19 9.19 -4.02
N ARG A 166 -11.04 8.39 -4.64
CA ARG A 166 -12.48 8.69 -4.77
C ARG A 166 -13.19 8.73 -3.43
N PHE A 167 -12.85 7.82 -2.53
CA PHE A 167 -13.45 7.80 -1.21
C PHE A 167 -13.09 9.05 -0.40
N VAL A 168 -11.83 9.47 -0.42
CA VAL A 168 -11.37 10.68 0.25
C VAL A 168 -11.90 11.96 -0.41
N GLU A 169 -12.05 12.00 -1.73
CA GLU A 169 -12.73 13.13 -2.41
C GLU A 169 -14.17 13.32 -1.87
N LYS A 170 -14.88 12.22 -1.61
CA LYS A 170 -16.23 12.22 -1.06
C LYS A 170 -16.26 12.46 0.45
N HIS A 171 -15.27 11.94 1.17
CA HIS A 171 -15.13 11.96 2.62
C HIS A 171 -13.76 12.50 3.05
N PRO A 172 -13.52 13.83 2.93
CA PRO A 172 -12.20 14.40 3.21
C PRO A 172 -11.71 14.20 4.66
N ASP A 173 -12.63 14.00 5.60
CA ASP A 173 -12.36 13.72 7.00
C ASP A 173 -11.91 12.27 7.27
N PHE A 174 -11.89 11.40 6.24
CA PHE A 174 -11.26 10.08 6.30
C PHE A 174 -9.74 10.13 6.18
N SER A 175 -9.16 11.28 5.83
CA SER A 175 -7.73 11.50 5.65
C SER A 175 -7.19 12.57 6.58
N TYR A 176 -6.30 12.22 7.48
CA TYR A 176 -5.63 13.14 8.38
C TYR A 176 -4.54 13.90 7.64
N ARG A 177 -4.69 15.22 7.54
CA ARG A 177 -3.72 16.11 6.86
C ARG A 177 -3.40 15.73 5.41
N GLY A 178 -4.33 15.08 4.71
CA GLY A 178 -4.12 14.61 3.34
C GLY A 178 -3.36 13.29 3.23
N ALA A 179 -3.13 12.57 4.33
CA ALA A 179 -2.49 11.27 4.32
C ALA A 179 -3.27 10.26 3.47
N LYS A 180 -2.55 9.48 2.69
CA LYS A 180 -3.02 8.31 1.96
C LYS A 180 -2.30 7.06 2.45
N GLY A 181 -2.43 5.97 1.71
CA GLY A 181 -1.74 4.72 2.01
C GLY A 181 -0.28 4.69 1.57
N ILE A 182 0.35 3.55 1.83
CA ILE A 182 1.71 3.20 1.40
C ILE A 182 1.58 2.11 0.33
N VAL A 183 2.21 2.30 -0.81
CA VAL A 183 2.28 1.30 -1.88
C VAL A 183 3.64 0.63 -1.86
N ALA A 184 3.66 -0.67 -1.56
CA ALA A 184 4.89 -1.46 -1.50
C ALA A 184 5.18 -2.09 -2.87
N LEU A 185 6.39 -1.87 -3.35
CA LEU A 185 6.82 -2.22 -4.70
C LEU A 185 7.96 -3.23 -4.65
N THR A 186 7.85 -4.25 -5.49
CA THR A 186 9.01 -5.03 -5.97
C THR A 186 9.57 -4.38 -7.23
N GLY A 187 10.67 -4.89 -7.77
CA GLY A 187 11.29 -4.31 -8.97
C GLY A 187 11.46 -5.27 -10.13
N TYR A 188 11.51 -6.58 -9.85
CA TYR A 188 11.91 -7.59 -10.83
C TYR A 188 10.97 -7.72 -12.04
N ASN A 189 9.72 -7.29 -11.90
CA ASN A 189 8.72 -7.29 -12.98
C ASN A 189 8.31 -5.86 -13.40
N GLY A 190 9.00 -4.85 -12.87
CA GLY A 190 8.62 -3.44 -13.00
C GLY A 190 7.73 -2.96 -11.86
N ILE A 191 7.18 -1.75 -11.98
CA ILE A 191 6.36 -1.11 -10.94
C ILE A 191 5.08 -0.53 -11.52
N LEU A 192 4.01 -0.52 -10.73
CA LEU A 192 2.72 0.13 -11.05
C LEU A 192 2.09 -0.37 -12.38
N GLY A 193 2.48 -1.57 -12.85
CA GLY A 193 2.07 -2.15 -14.12
C GLY A 193 2.97 -1.80 -15.32
N TYR A 194 3.95 -0.94 -15.14
CA TYR A 194 4.96 -0.63 -16.14
C TYR A 194 6.13 -1.59 -16.05
N ARG A 195 6.63 -2.06 -17.19
CA ARG A 195 7.71 -3.06 -17.30
C ARG A 195 9.09 -2.37 -17.24
N THR A 196 9.42 -1.80 -16.07
CA THR A 196 10.57 -0.89 -15.87
C THR A 196 11.89 -1.59 -15.58
N ASP A 197 11.88 -2.91 -15.39
CA ASP A 197 13.10 -3.67 -15.11
C ASP A 197 14.01 -3.76 -16.34
N GLN A 198 15.31 -3.65 -16.10
CA GLN A 198 16.34 -3.65 -17.15
C GLN A 198 16.34 -4.95 -17.99
N SER A 199 15.88 -6.08 -17.43
CA SER A 199 15.86 -7.36 -18.13
C SER A 199 14.93 -7.39 -19.36
N TYR A 200 13.91 -6.54 -19.40
CA TYR A 200 13.05 -6.42 -20.59
C TYR A 200 13.80 -5.87 -21.81
N GLU A 201 14.81 -5.03 -21.59
CA GLU A 201 15.64 -4.46 -22.68
C GLU A 201 16.84 -5.37 -22.99
N THR A 202 17.55 -5.85 -21.97
CA THR A 202 18.80 -6.64 -22.14
C THR A 202 18.52 -8.07 -22.59
N ARG A 203 17.33 -8.60 -22.29
CA ARG A 203 16.86 -9.96 -22.67
C ARG A 203 17.91 -11.04 -22.40
N PRO A 204 18.34 -11.26 -21.14
CA PRO A 204 19.30 -12.29 -20.81
C PRO A 204 18.78 -13.68 -21.18
N ASP A 205 19.68 -14.65 -21.40
CA ASP A 205 19.34 -16.01 -21.84
C ASP A 205 18.42 -16.76 -20.88
N ASP A 206 18.40 -16.38 -19.62
CA ASP A 206 17.55 -16.92 -18.53
C ASP A 206 16.32 -16.04 -18.22
N LEU A 207 15.93 -15.16 -19.16
CA LEU A 207 14.75 -14.32 -18.98
C LEU A 207 13.50 -15.19 -18.76
N ASP A 208 12.70 -14.82 -17.76
CA ASP A 208 11.44 -15.48 -17.44
C ASP A 208 10.52 -15.56 -18.66
N GLN A 209 9.88 -16.72 -18.87
CA GLN A 209 9.07 -16.97 -20.06
C GLN A 209 7.89 -16.00 -20.18
N ASN A 210 7.25 -15.60 -19.07
CA ASN A 210 6.15 -14.64 -19.11
C ASN A 210 6.61 -13.28 -19.66
N LYS A 211 7.86 -12.86 -19.34
CA LYS A 211 8.45 -11.63 -19.89
C LYS A 211 8.73 -11.77 -21.39
N VAL A 212 9.21 -12.94 -21.84
CA VAL A 212 9.43 -13.22 -23.27
C VAL A 212 8.11 -13.14 -24.02
N ASP A 213 7.08 -13.85 -23.56
CA ASP A 213 5.76 -13.90 -24.20
C ASP A 213 5.12 -12.50 -24.26
N TRP A 214 5.29 -11.72 -23.18
CA TRP A 214 4.82 -10.35 -23.17
C TRP A 214 5.56 -9.46 -24.18
N LEU A 215 6.89 -9.56 -24.25
CA LEU A 215 7.70 -8.81 -25.21
C LEU A 215 7.38 -9.17 -26.67
N ASP A 216 7.08 -10.43 -26.95
CA ASP A 216 6.70 -10.88 -28.28
C ASP A 216 5.33 -10.30 -28.71
N SER A 217 4.44 -10.09 -27.75
CA SER A 217 3.14 -9.43 -27.99
C SER A 217 3.22 -7.90 -28.00
N HIS A 218 4.36 -7.32 -27.58
CA HIS A 218 4.59 -5.85 -27.50
C HIS A 218 5.84 -5.44 -28.28
N PRO A 219 5.86 -5.56 -29.64
CA PRO A 219 7.04 -5.28 -30.44
C PRO A 219 7.52 -3.83 -30.38
N ASP A 220 6.64 -2.90 -29.99
CA ASP A 220 6.94 -1.46 -29.83
C ASP A 220 7.39 -1.10 -28.41
N PHE A 221 7.72 -2.10 -27.57
CA PHE A 221 8.22 -1.89 -26.21
C PHE A 221 9.42 -0.94 -26.19
N SER A 222 9.41 -0.05 -25.22
CA SER A 222 10.54 0.86 -24.93
C SER A 222 10.68 1.02 -23.42
N LEU A 223 11.80 0.59 -22.88
CA LEU A 223 12.10 0.71 -21.44
C LEU A 223 12.03 2.18 -20.97
N GLU A 224 12.49 3.13 -21.81
CA GLU A 224 12.44 4.56 -21.51
C GLU A 224 10.99 5.02 -21.31
N LYS A 225 10.07 4.67 -22.24
CA LYS A 225 8.64 5.03 -22.14
C LYS A 225 7.96 4.40 -20.92
N GLU A 226 8.28 3.14 -20.62
CA GLU A 226 7.77 2.47 -19.43
C GLU A 226 8.21 3.20 -18.15
N ARG A 227 9.48 3.57 -18.06
CA ARG A 227 10.02 4.32 -16.92
C ARG A 227 9.44 5.74 -16.82
N GLU A 228 9.27 6.44 -17.94
CA GLU A 228 8.62 7.75 -17.96
C GLU A 228 7.16 7.65 -17.48
N GLY A 229 6.41 6.65 -17.96
CA GLY A 229 5.03 6.39 -17.55
C GLY A 229 4.92 6.08 -16.05
N ALA A 230 5.74 5.15 -15.55
CA ALA A 230 5.79 4.81 -14.13
C ALA A 230 6.12 6.02 -13.26
N LYS A 231 7.12 6.81 -13.66
CA LYS A 231 7.51 8.03 -12.94
C LYS A 231 6.39 9.05 -12.90
N LYS A 232 5.68 9.28 -14.01
CA LYS A 232 4.53 10.20 -14.06
C LYS A 232 3.46 9.80 -13.06
N VAL A 233 3.09 8.51 -13.01
CA VAL A 233 2.11 7.99 -12.05
C VAL A 233 2.62 8.16 -10.62
N ALA A 234 3.86 7.76 -10.34
CA ALA A 234 4.44 7.88 -9.01
C ALA A 234 4.50 9.33 -8.51
N ASP A 235 4.85 10.29 -9.38
CA ASP A 235 4.87 11.71 -9.02
C ASP A 235 3.46 12.22 -8.70
N THR A 236 2.46 11.87 -9.53
CA THR A 236 1.05 12.23 -9.28
C THR A 236 0.55 11.65 -7.95
N MET A 237 0.84 10.38 -7.67
CA MET A 237 0.46 9.74 -6.41
C MET A 237 1.07 10.45 -5.20
N LYS A 238 2.36 10.83 -5.27
CA LYS A 238 3.01 11.58 -4.17
C LYS A 238 2.37 12.95 -3.94
N GLU A 239 2.01 13.66 -5.00
CA GLU A 239 1.31 14.94 -4.89
C GLU A 239 -0.07 14.79 -4.22
N GLU A 240 -0.72 13.63 -4.37
CA GLU A 240 -1.99 13.30 -3.73
C GLU A 240 -1.85 12.71 -2.31
N GLY A 241 -0.62 12.56 -1.79
CA GLY A 241 -0.34 12.12 -0.42
C GLY A 241 -0.03 10.64 -0.24
N TRP A 242 0.12 9.88 -1.33
CA TRP A 242 0.58 8.48 -1.31
C TRP A 242 2.06 8.37 -1.00
N LEU A 243 2.43 7.31 -0.29
CA LEU A 243 3.81 6.95 0.00
C LEU A 243 4.19 5.65 -0.72
N PHE A 244 5.49 5.47 -0.93
CA PHE A 244 6.03 4.24 -1.48
C PHE A 244 6.91 3.54 -0.46
N ALA A 245 6.97 2.21 -0.55
CA ALA A 245 7.86 1.38 0.24
C ALA A 245 8.60 0.38 -0.65
N SER A 246 9.78 -0.04 -0.21
CA SER A 246 10.43 -1.22 -0.76
C SER A 246 9.76 -2.48 -0.23
N HIS A 247 9.39 -3.39 -1.14
CA HIS A 247 8.95 -4.76 -0.83
C HIS A 247 10.05 -5.77 -1.17
N THR A 248 11.31 -5.33 -1.15
CA THR A 248 12.51 -5.89 -1.77
C THR A 248 12.42 -5.91 -3.29
N TRP A 249 13.55 -5.85 -4.01
CA TRP A 249 13.50 -5.87 -5.47
C TRP A 249 12.95 -7.18 -6.02
N GLY A 250 13.38 -8.32 -5.46
CA GLY A 250 13.03 -9.66 -5.91
C GLY A 250 12.03 -10.38 -5.01
N HIS A 251 11.19 -9.67 -4.24
CA HIS A 251 10.24 -10.27 -3.30
C HIS A 251 10.90 -11.29 -2.37
N GLN A 252 11.96 -10.88 -1.65
CA GLN A 252 12.80 -11.78 -0.86
C GLN A 252 12.27 -11.99 0.56
N ASN A 253 12.34 -13.25 1.03
CA ASN A 253 12.10 -13.55 2.45
C ASN A 253 13.31 -13.13 3.29
N ILE A 254 13.23 -11.97 3.92
CA ILE A 254 14.35 -11.36 4.64
C ILE A 254 14.85 -12.20 5.81
N GLY A 255 13.98 -13.01 6.41
CA GLY A 255 14.34 -13.94 7.49
C GLY A 255 15.24 -15.10 7.01
N GLN A 256 15.13 -15.49 5.74
CA GLN A 256 15.80 -16.69 5.20
C GLN A 256 17.01 -16.38 4.33
N ILE A 257 17.05 -15.23 3.65
CA ILE A 257 18.18 -14.90 2.75
C ILE A 257 19.45 -14.53 3.51
N SER A 258 20.61 -14.71 2.88
CA SER A 258 21.88 -14.26 3.41
C SER A 258 21.99 -12.72 3.38
N LEU A 259 22.94 -12.17 4.15
CA LEU A 259 23.26 -10.73 4.07
C LEU A 259 23.71 -10.32 2.65
N GLU A 260 24.51 -11.15 1.99
CA GLU A 260 24.99 -10.88 0.63
C GLU A 260 23.81 -10.80 -0.38
N THR A 261 22.83 -11.73 -0.26
CA THR A 261 21.62 -11.69 -1.09
C THR A 261 20.80 -10.43 -0.80
N LEU A 262 20.63 -10.06 0.48
CA LEU A 262 19.95 -8.83 0.87
C LEU A 262 20.64 -7.59 0.28
N GLN A 263 21.96 -7.55 0.34
CA GLN A 263 22.75 -6.43 -0.20
C GLN A 263 22.55 -6.28 -1.71
N ALA A 264 22.62 -7.39 -2.44
CA ALA A 264 22.44 -7.38 -3.90
C ALA A 264 21.01 -6.98 -4.29
N ASP A 265 20.00 -7.49 -3.57
CA ASP A 265 18.59 -7.18 -3.81
C ASP A 265 18.27 -5.71 -3.51
N THR A 266 18.69 -5.23 -2.34
CA THR A 266 18.47 -3.83 -1.94
C THR A 266 19.16 -2.86 -2.90
N GLN A 267 20.39 -3.17 -3.37
CA GLN A 267 21.08 -2.33 -4.33
C GLN A 267 20.29 -2.26 -5.66
N LYS A 268 19.74 -3.39 -6.12
CA LYS A 268 18.89 -3.39 -7.33
C LYS A 268 17.65 -2.51 -7.16
N PHE A 269 17.00 -2.54 -5.97
CA PHE A 269 15.88 -1.66 -5.68
C PHE A 269 16.28 -0.18 -5.75
N LYS A 270 17.38 0.17 -5.09
CA LYS A 270 17.94 1.54 -5.08
C LYS A 270 18.32 2.04 -6.46
N ASP A 271 18.83 1.16 -7.33
CA ASP A 271 19.28 1.54 -8.69
C ASP A 271 18.12 1.61 -9.69
N ASN A 272 17.09 0.76 -9.55
CA ASN A 272 16.07 0.60 -10.59
C ASN A 272 14.69 1.13 -10.19
N VAL A 273 14.32 1.13 -8.91
CA VAL A 273 13.00 1.57 -8.43
C VAL A 273 13.06 2.97 -7.82
N ASP A 274 13.97 3.21 -6.88
CA ASP A 274 14.10 4.51 -6.19
C ASP A 274 14.12 5.72 -7.15
N PRO A 275 14.82 5.71 -8.30
CA PRO A 275 14.81 6.85 -9.21
C PRO A 275 13.45 7.16 -9.82
N LEU A 276 12.57 6.17 -9.91
CA LEU A 276 11.23 6.32 -10.48
C LEU A 276 10.22 6.88 -9.47
N ILE A 277 10.40 6.54 -8.19
CA ILE A 277 9.49 6.95 -7.10
C ILE A 277 10.02 8.13 -6.29
N GLY A 278 11.26 8.59 -6.55
CA GLY A 278 11.92 9.66 -5.80
C GLY A 278 12.56 9.20 -4.50
N GLY A 279 12.80 7.89 -4.35
CA GLY A 279 13.36 7.26 -3.16
C GLY A 279 12.35 6.96 -2.06
N THR A 280 12.72 6.04 -1.16
CA THR A 280 11.95 5.72 0.04
C THR A 280 12.86 5.31 1.19
N ASP A 281 12.42 5.61 2.42
CA ASP A 281 13.00 5.14 3.67
C ASP A 281 12.10 4.13 4.42
N ILE A 282 11.04 3.66 3.74
CA ILE A 282 10.11 2.64 4.24
C ILE A 282 10.43 1.30 3.58
N ILE A 283 10.55 0.24 4.39
CA ILE A 283 10.59 -1.13 3.91
C ILE A 283 9.46 -1.95 4.51
N ILE A 284 8.71 -2.62 3.66
CA ILE A 284 7.67 -3.58 4.00
C ILE A 284 8.20 -4.95 3.63
N PHE A 285 8.35 -5.82 4.62
CA PHE A 285 8.96 -7.12 4.41
C PHE A 285 8.02 -8.09 3.69
N ALA A 286 8.50 -8.68 2.61
CA ALA A 286 7.79 -9.72 1.87
C ALA A 286 7.56 -10.98 2.74
N PHE A 287 6.51 -11.73 2.42
CA PHE A 287 6.07 -12.94 3.16
C PHE A 287 5.71 -12.68 4.62
N GLY A 288 5.50 -11.43 5.02
CA GLY A 288 5.20 -11.07 6.40
C GLY A 288 6.33 -11.35 7.40
N THR A 289 7.54 -11.65 6.90
CA THR A 289 8.71 -11.93 7.73
C THR A 289 9.29 -10.68 8.37
N ASP A 290 10.27 -10.86 9.25
CA ASP A 290 10.94 -9.77 9.94
C ASP A 290 12.42 -10.12 10.20
N LEU A 291 13.16 -9.14 10.69
CA LEU A 291 14.57 -9.32 11.10
C LEU A 291 14.69 -10.09 12.42
N THR A 292 13.71 -9.96 13.29
CA THR A 292 13.60 -10.65 14.58
C THR A 292 12.14 -10.71 15.01
N ASP A 293 11.78 -11.51 16.00
CA ASP A 293 10.42 -11.61 16.52
C ASP A 293 9.98 -10.29 17.19
N ALA A 294 10.04 -10.16 18.50
CA ALA A 294 9.59 -8.95 19.21
C ALA A 294 10.75 -8.12 19.81
N GLU A 295 11.97 -8.62 19.73
CA GLU A 295 13.15 -7.96 20.27
C GLU A 295 13.51 -6.70 19.45
N ASP A 296 14.35 -5.87 20.03
CA ASP A 296 14.89 -4.71 19.33
C ASP A 296 15.82 -5.14 18.18
N TYR A 297 15.75 -4.43 17.08
CA TYR A 297 16.56 -4.73 15.90
C TYR A 297 18.06 -4.58 16.19
N SER A 298 18.80 -5.58 15.74
CA SER A 298 20.25 -5.61 15.82
C SER A 298 20.82 -6.54 14.74
N GLY A 299 22.14 -6.56 14.59
CA GLY A 299 22.84 -7.45 13.66
C GLY A 299 22.99 -6.89 12.26
N ASP A 300 23.74 -7.63 11.44
CA ASP A 300 24.28 -7.12 10.17
C ASP A 300 23.23 -6.72 9.15
N LYS A 301 22.09 -7.44 9.08
CA LYS A 301 21.01 -7.10 8.15
C LYS A 301 20.37 -5.76 8.51
N PHE A 302 20.08 -5.53 9.80
CA PHE A 302 19.55 -4.25 10.26
C PHE A 302 20.53 -3.10 10.00
N GLU A 303 21.80 -3.29 10.39
CA GLU A 303 22.83 -2.26 10.17
C GLU A 303 22.98 -1.91 8.69
N TYR A 304 22.93 -2.92 7.82
CA TYR A 304 22.97 -2.69 6.37
C TYR A 304 21.75 -1.90 5.88
N LEU A 305 20.53 -2.34 6.20
CA LEU A 305 19.30 -1.63 5.78
C LEU A 305 19.29 -0.19 6.30
N LYS A 306 19.73 0.01 7.54
CA LYS A 306 19.88 1.35 8.11
C LYS A 306 20.89 2.20 7.33
N SER A 307 22.00 1.63 6.92
CA SER A 307 23.01 2.31 6.08
C SER A 307 22.49 2.66 4.69
N MET A 308 21.50 1.93 4.18
CA MET A 308 20.82 2.20 2.91
C MET A 308 19.67 3.22 3.03
N GLY A 309 19.48 3.80 4.23
CA GLY A 309 18.55 4.89 4.49
C GLY A 309 17.17 4.47 4.96
N TYR A 310 16.92 3.19 5.24
CA TYR A 310 15.63 2.76 5.77
C TYR A 310 15.47 3.12 7.25
N ASN A 311 14.35 3.75 7.58
CA ASN A 311 13.98 4.20 8.92
C ASN A 311 12.70 3.53 9.43
N TYR A 312 11.80 3.15 8.53
CA TYR A 312 10.49 2.59 8.83
C TYR A 312 10.42 1.15 8.32
N TYR A 313 10.08 0.23 9.22
CA TYR A 313 10.08 -1.20 8.97
C TYR A 313 8.70 -1.77 9.28
N CYS A 314 8.10 -2.51 8.35
CA CYS A 314 6.80 -3.12 8.53
C CYS A 314 6.84 -4.61 8.21
N ASN A 315 6.35 -5.42 9.15
CA ASN A 315 6.14 -6.85 9.00
C ASN A 315 4.65 -7.20 9.02
N VAL A 316 4.29 -8.47 9.05
CA VAL A 316 2.93 -8.91 9.35
C VAL A 316 2.86 -9.38 10.79
N ASP A 317 1.87 -8.87 11.53
CA ASP A 317 1.58 -9.27 12.89
C ASP A 317 0.06 -9.27 13.09
N SER A 318 -0.49 -10.35 13.64
CA SER A 318 -1.93 -10.52 13.82
C SER A 318 -2.50 -9.79 15.03
N SER A 319 -1.65 -9.21 15.88
CA SER A 319 -2.12 -8.43 17.03
C SER A 319 -2.78 -7.12 16.55
N LYS A 320 -3.72 -6.64 17.34
CA LYS A 320 -4.42 -5.38 17.05
C LYS A 320 -3.44 -4.22 16.92
N TYR A 321 -2.43 -4.19 17.77
CA TYR A 321 -1.40 -3.15 17.81
C TYR A 321 -0.03 -3.79 18.00
N PHE A 322 0.89 -3.43 17.15
CA PHE A 322 2.31 -3.72 17.30
C PHE A 322 3.10 -2.53 16.78
N VAL A 323 3.60 -1.69 17.68
CA VAL A 323 4.36 -0.48 17.36
C VAL A 323 5.60 -0.40 18.24
N GLN A 324 6.76 -0.19 17.63
CA GLN A 324 8.01 0.09 18.32
C GLN A 324 8.62 1.38 17.75
N ILE A 325 8.72 2.41 18.58
CA ILE A 325 9.47 3.62 18.27
C ILE A 325 10.76 3.56 19.09
N ARG A 326 11.91 3.46 18.42
CA ARG A 326 13.23 3.35 19.01
C ARG A 326 14.11 4.49 18.53
N ASP A 327 15.24 4.67 19.16
CA ASP A 327 16.17 5.75 18.81
C ASP A 327 16.57 5.76 17.33
N ARG A 328 16.64 4.58 16.68
CA ARG A 328 17.18 4.43 15.33
C ARG A 328 16.17 3.97 14.28
N TYR A 329 14.97 3.54 14.68
CA TYR A 329 13.97 3.03 13.75
C TYR A 329 12.55 3.15 14.31
N PHE A 330 11.62 3.16 13.38
CA PHE A 330 10.21 2.88 13.61
C PHE A 330 9.89 1.49 13.06
N ARG A 331 9.14 0.67 13.82
CA ARG A 331 8.67 -0.65 13.39
C ARG A 331 7.19 -0.78 13.70
N GLN A 332 6.42 -1.31 12.73
CA GLN A 332 5.00 -1.55 12.89
C GLN A 332 4.58 -2.87 12.26
N GLY A 333 3.88 -3.71 13.02
CA GLY A 333 3.21 -4.90 12.53
C GLY A 333 1.91 -4.55 11.83
N ARG A 334 1.61 -5.27 10.75
CA ARG A 334 0.44 -5.03 9.88
C ARG A 334 -0.53 -6.22 9.94
N ARG A 335 -1.81 -5.91 9.86
CA ARG A 335 -2.91 -6.88 9.84
C ARG A 335 -3.42 -7.02 8.42
N ASN A 336 -3.40 -8.24 7.88
CA ASN A 336 -3.92 -8.54 6.55
C ASN A 336 -5.46 -8.53 6.53
N LEU A 337 -6.01 -7.88 5.52
CA LEU A 337 -7.45 -7.87 5.24
C LEU A 337 -7.66 -8.66 3.93
N ASP A 338 -7.84 -9.97 4.04
CA ASP A 338 -7.90 -10.90 2.92
C ASP A 338 -8.93 -12.02 3.16
N GLY A 339 -9.14 -12.86 2.14
CA GLY A 339 -10.12 -13.94 2.22
C GLY A 339 -9.82 -14.95 3.32
N TYR A 340 -8.54 -15.29 3.51
CA TYR A 340 -8.14 -16.22 4.57
C TYR A 340 -8.44 -15.67 5.96
N ARG A 341 -8.06 -14.42 6.22
CA ARG A 341 -8.26 -13.78 7.52
C ARG A 341 -9.75 -13.60 7.84
N MET A 342 -10.53 -13.15 6.87
CA MET A 342 -11.98 -12.99 7.03
C MET A 342 -12.69 -14.31 7.30
N TYR A 343 -12.21 -15.41 6.70
CA TYR A 343 -12.85 -16.71 6.82
C TYR A 343 -12.46 -17.47 8.10
N TYR A 344 -11.16 -17.51 8.43
CA TYR A 344 -10.64 -18.35 9.53
C TYR A 344 -10.43 -17.61 10.84
N ASN A 345 -10.22 -16.30 10.81
CA ASN A 345 -9.90 -15.50 11.99
C ASN A 345 -10.72 -14.20 12.06
N PRO A 346 -12.06 -14.24 11.86
CA PRO A 346 -12.88 -13.04 11.85
C PRO A 346 -12.82 -12.25 13.17
N GLU A 347 -12.57 -12.92 14.29
CA GLU A 347 -12.41 -12.31 15.62
C GLU A 347 -11.24 -11.32 15.70
N LEU A 348 -10.23 -11.48 14.86
CA LEU A 348 -9.11 -10.54 14.78
C LEU A 348 -9.45 -9.25 14.03
N LEU A 349 -10.63 -9.15 13.44
CA LEU A 349 -11.08 -8.02 12.61
C LEU A 349 -12.28 -7.26 13.19
N GLU A 350 -12.88 -7.74 14.29
CA GLU A 350 -14.14 -7.22 14.86
C GLU A 350 -14.09 -5.73 15.22
N ASP A 351 -12.93 -5.21 15.59
CA ASP A 351 -12.75 -3.80 15.83
C ASP A 351 -12.88 -2.97 14.53
N LEU A 352 -12.47 -3.52 13.39
CA LEU A 352 -12.52 -2.86 12.08
C LEU A 352 -13.91 -3.04 11.44
N PHE A 353 -14.38 -4.28 11.30
CA PHE A 353 -15.65 -4.63 10.67
C PHE A 353 -16.13 -6.03 11.08
N ASP A 354 -17.38 -6.35 10.79
CA ASP A 354 -17.89 -7.72 10.86
C ASP A 354 -17.55 -8.45 9.54
N ALA A 355 -16.63 -9.42 9.62
CA ALA A 355 -16.16 -10.16 8.46
C ALA A 355 -17.30 -10.82 7.66
N LYS A 356 -18.35 -11.31 8.33
CA LYS A 356 -19.48 -11.95 7.65
C LYS A 356 -20.32 -10.98 6.82
N SER A 357 -20.39 -9.70 7.25
CA SER A 357 -21.17 -8.68 6.55
C SER A 357 -20.51 -8.18 5.29
N VAL A 358 -19.18 -8.25 5.22
CA VAL A 358 -18.39 -7.75 4.09
C VAL A 358 -17.99 -8.84 3.10
N PHE A 359 -17.93 -10.11 3.55
CA PHE A 359 -17.47 -11.25 2.75
C PHE A 359 -18.26 -11.38 1.44
N ASP A 360 -17.55 -11.49 0.33
CA ASP A 360 -18.16 -11.54 -1.00
C ASP A 360 -18.79 -12.92 -1.24
N PRO A 361 -20.10 -13.00 -1.55
CA PRO A 361 -20.75 -14.27 -1.85
C PRO A 361 -20.23 -14.97 -3.12
N ALA A 362 -19.53 -14.27 -3.99
CA ALA A 362 -18.86 -14.86 -5.16
C ALA A 362 -17.59 -15.65 -4.80
N ARG A 363 -17.05 -15.42 -3.61
CA ARG A 363 -15.85 -16.10 -3.13
C ARG A 363 -16.12 -17.59 -2.88
N PRO A 364 -15.35 -18.52 -3.45
CA PRO A 364 -15.49 -19.95 -3.16
C PRO A 364 -15.25 -20.27 -1.68
N THR A 365 -16.10 -21.14 -1.13
CA THR A 365 -15.98 -21.61 0.27
C THR A 365 -16.02 -23.13 0.33
N PRO A 366 -15.22 -23.77 1.21
CA PRO A 366 -14.30 -23.14 2.17
C PRO A 366 -13.14 -22.41 1.48
N VAL A 367 -12.65 -21.31 2.05
CA VAL A 367 -11.37 -20.74 1.63
C VAL A 367 -10.27 -21.78 1.87
N PRO A 368 -9.36 -22.05 0.89
CA PRO A 368 -8.32 -23.04 1.10
C PRO A 368 -7.44 -22.71 2.32
N PRO A 369 -7.03 -23.69 3.14
CA PRO A 369 -6.10 -23.44 4.24
C PRO A 369 -4.72 -23.07 3.70
N MET A 370 -4.03 -22.13 4.36
CA MET A 370 -2.61 -21.90 4.10
C MET A 370 -1.81 -23.14 4.55
N GLY A 371 -0.87 -23.58 3.70
CA GLY A 371 -0.03 -24.74 3.92
C GLY A 371 1.06 -24.53 5.00
#